data_83c09e837d6031ce0018374a8d54a759
#
_entry.id   83c09e837d6031ce0018374a8d54a759
#
_cell.length_a   1.000
_cell.length_b   1.000
_cell.length_c   1.000
_cell.angle_alpha   90.00
_cell.angle_beta   90.00
_cell.angle_gamma   90.00
#
_symmetry.space_group_name_H-M   'P 1'
#
loop_
_entity.id
_entity.type
_entity.pdbx_description
1 polymer ?
#
loop_
_entity_poly.entity_id
_entity_poly.type
_entity_poly.pdbx_seq_one_letter_code
_entity_poly.pdbx_strand_id
1 'polypeptide(L)'
;MTDAVPNPADATAALPHTAGGAPHTPPRGPFRAGDRVQLTGPKGKLTTLLLEVAGEYHTHRGVLRHDDVIGQPDGSVIRASTGDEYLALRPLLNDYVMSMPRGAAIVYPKDSAQIVSQADIFPGAVVVEAGVGSGALSLSLLRAIGPEGRLYSFERREEFADVARANGETFFGEVPESWSITLGDLAEALPETVPSGTVDRVVLDMLAPWDCMDAVAEALAPGGVVICYVATATQLSRVAEYIRGMGVFTDPEASETMVRGWHVEGLAVRPDHRMIAHTGFLLTARRLAPGTVAPEVRRRASKSSYSDEDVELWTPGAVGDRSITDKNLRKRVREAEKGAAGARIARGDTSGEA
;
A
#
# COMPACT_ATOMS: atom_id res chain seq x y z
N MET A 1 27.59 42.81 -28.52
CA MET A 1 27.14 42.49 -27.17
C MET A 1 26.37 41.21 -27.30
N THR A 2 27.05 40.11 -27.03
CA THR A 2 26.47 38.76 -27.07
C THR A 2 26.19 38.37 -25.63
N ASP A 3 24.89 38.34 -25.28
CA ASP A 3 24.45 37.85 -23.99
C ASP A 3 24.74 36.36 -23.90
N ALA A 4 25.61 36.00 -22.99
CA ALA A 4 25.91 34.60 -22.67
C ALA A 4 24.73 33.97 -21.90
N VAL A 5 24.15 32.94 -22.45
CA VAL A 5 23.17 32.09 -21.76
C VAL A 5 23.90 31.40 -20.61
N PRO A 6 23.41 31.48 -19.37
CA PRO A 6 24.06 30.85 -18.23
C PRO A 6 24.00 29.30 -18.37
N ASN A 7 25.13 28.68 -18.06
CA ASN A 7 25.31 27.22 -18.07
C ASN A 7 24.40 26.55 -17.02
N PRO A 8 23.57 25.55 -17.36
CA PRO A 8 22.69 24.90 -16.40
C PRO A 8 23.41 24.08 -15.31
N ALA A 9 24.74 24.01 -15.33
CA ALA A 9 25.54 23.31 -14.30
C ALA A 9 25.71 24.06 -12.97
N ASP A 10 25.39 25.37 -12.89
CA ASP A 10 25.62 26.20 -11.69
C ASP A 10 24.39 26.35 -10.79
N ALA A 11 23.29 25.67 -11.06
CA ALA A 11 22.04 25.78 -10.29
C ALA A 11 21.83 24.65 -9.28
N THR A 12 22.90 23.98 -8.81
CA THR A 12 22.80 23.04 -7.69
C THR A 12 23.16 23.74 -6.37
N ALA A 13 22.35 24.72 -5.97
CA ALA A 13 22.28 25.08 -4.55
C ALA A 13 21.67 23.87 -3.82
N ALA A 14 22.54 23.06 -3.22
CA ALA A 14 22.14 21.94 -2.39
C ALA A 14 21.25 22.46 -1.26
N LEU A 15 19.98 22.13 -1.28
CA LEU A 15 19.10 22.30 -0.13
C LEU A 15 19.78 21.60 1.07
N PRO A 16 19.81 22.19 2.26
CA PRO A 16 20.45 21.58 3.40
C PRO A 16 19.84 20.21 3.65
N HIS A 17 20.65 19.17 3.51
CA HIS A 17 20.28 17.81 3.82
C HIS A 17 20.21 17.70 5.33
N THR A 18 19.02 17.76 5.91
CA THR A 18 18.78 17.18 7.22
C THR A 18 18.97 15.68 7.07
N ALA A 19 20.02 15.14 7.66
CA ALA A 19 20.21 13.70 7.83
C ALA A 19 19.07 13.21 8.73
N GLY A 20 18.12 12.49 8.13
CA GLY A 20 16.85 12.13 8.73
C GLY A 20 15.75 12.81 7.93
N GLY A 21 15.32 12.20 6.80
CA GLY A 21 14.09 12.61 6.12
C GLY A 21 12.95 12.48 7.12
N ALA A 22 12.05 13.48 7.16
CA ALA A 22 10.82 13.34 7.93
C ALA A 22 10.15 12.01 7.52
N PRO A 23 9.59 11.23 8.46
CA PRO A 23 8.82 10.04 8.15
C PRO A 23 7.81 10.43 7.07
N HIS A 24 7.57 9.56 6.10
CA HIS A 24 6.76 9.79 4.89
C HIS A 24 7.46 10.41 3.67
N THR A 25 8.72 10.86 3.77
CA THR A 25 9.50 11.34 2.61
C THR A 25 10.42 10.23 2.08
N PRO A 26 10.51 10.05 0.74
CA PRO A 26 11.47 9.12 0.17
C PRO A 26 12.92 9.48 0.56
N PRO A 27 13.79 8.50 0.80
CA PRO A 27 15.21 8.76 1.04
C PRO A 27 15.83 9.58 -0.10
N ARG A 28 16.71 10.50 0.25
CA ARG A 28 17.44 11.35 -0.71
C ARG A 28 18.95 11.17 -0.56
N GLY A 29 19.69 11.61 -1.58
CA GLY A 29 21.16 11.54 -1.60
C GLY A 29 21.69 10.19 -2.14
N PRO A 30 22.99 9.93 -1.95
CA PRO A 30 23.62 8.68 -2.39
C PRO A 30 23.02 7.44 -1.74
N PHE A 31 23.14 6.30 -2.41
CA PHE A 31 22.75 4.99 -1.85
C PHE A 31 23.57 4.66 -0.61
N ARG A 32 22.95 4.04 0.39
CA ARG A 32 23.56 3.60 1.64
C ARG A 32 23.38 2.10 1.84
N ALA A 33 24.20 1.49 2.66
CA ALA A 33 23.92 0.15 3.16
C ALA A 33 22.54 0.16 3.85
N GLY A 34 21.70 -0.86 3.56
CA GLY A 34 20.33 -0.94 4.02
C GLY A 34 19.29 -0.30 3.09
N ASP A 35 19.70 0.52 2.12
CA ASP A 35 18.77 0.99 1.08
C ASP A 35 18.34 -0.15 0.17
N ARG A 36 17.12 -0.05 -0.37
CA ARG A 36 16.71 -0.88 -1.50
C ARG A 36 17.09 -0.20 -2.81
N VAL A 37 17.62 -0.98 -3.72
CA VAL A 37 17.93 -0.55 -5.08
C VAL A 37 17.16 -1.42 -6.08
N GLN A 38 16.59 -0.80 -7.10
CA GLN A 38 16.03 -1.47 -8.26
C GLN A 38 17.03 -1.39 -9.41
N LEU A 39 17.52 -2.53 -9.85
CA LEU A 39 18.46 -2.67 -10.95
C LEU A 39 17.72 -3.01 -12.23
N THR A 40 17.90 -2.20 -13.26
CA THR A 40 17.41 -2.48 -14.61
C THR A 40 18.56 -2.96 -15.47
N GLY A 41 18.53 -4.24 -15.84
CA GLY A 41 19.56 -4.85 -16.68
C GLY A 41 19.37 -4.61 -18.17
N PRO A 42 20.32 -5.06 -19.02
CA PRO A 42 20.37 -4.79 -20.46
C PRO A 42 19.14 -5.21 -21.27
N LYS A 43 18.30 -6.12 -20.72
CA LYS A 43 17.04 -6.57 -21.35
C LYS A 43 15.81 -5.98 -20.70
N GLY A 44 15.95 -4.90 -19.92
CA GLY A 44 14.85 -4.26 -19.20
C GLY A 44 14.33 -5.07 -17.99
N LYS A 45 15.02 -6.19 -17.62
CA LYS A 45 14.63 -6.95 -16.45
C LYS A 45 14.92 -6.16 -15.19
N LEU A 46 13.88 -5.95 -14.38
CA LEU A 46 13.97 -5.31 -13.08
C LEU A 46 14.29 -6.36 -11.98
N THR A 47 15.16 -5.98 -11.07
CA THR A 47 15.46 -6.76 -9.87
C THR A 47 15.65 -5.80 -8.70
N THR A 48 14.95 -6.04 -7.59
CA THR A 48 15.08 -5.22 -6.38
C THR A 48 15.95 -5.96 -5.36
N LEU A 49 16.97 -5.28 -4.83
CA LEU A 49 17.92 -5.79 -3.86
C LEU A 49 17.92 -4.92 -2.61
N LEU A 50 18.30 -5.52 -1.48
CA LEU A 50 18.71 -4.82 -0.27
C LEU A 50 20.23 -4.66 -0.31
N LEU A 51 20.75 -3.44 -0.20
CA LEU A 51 22.18 -3.18 -0.22
C LEU A 51 22.81 -3.56 1.12
N GLU A 52 23.83 -4.39 1.06
CA GLU A 52 24.61 -4.85 2.22
C GLU A 52 26.10 -4.60 1.97
N VAL A 53 26.84 -4.16 2.99
CA VAL A 53 28.31 -4.01 2.88
C VAL A 53 28.91 -5.37 2.49
N ALA A 54 29.81 -5.38 1.52
CA ALA A 54 30.43 -6.57 0.94
C ALA A 54 29.42 -7.58 0.33
N GLY A 55 28.15 -7.17 0.12
CA GLY A 55 27.13 -7.99 -0.53
C GLY A 55 27.40 -8.16 -2.02
N GLU A 56 26.90 -9.24 -2.59
CA GLU A 56 27.01 -9.55 -4.02
C GLU A 56 25.67 -10.03 -4.58
N TYR A 57 25.36 -9.57 -5.78
CA TYR A 57 24.24 -10.07 -6.56
C TYR A 57 24.74 -10.86 -7.77
N HIS A 58 24.55 -12.18 -7.73
CA HIS A 58 24.95 -13.10 -8.79
C HIS A 58 23.90 -13.20 -9.88
N THR A 59 24.29 -12.94 -11.10
CA THR A 59 23.47 -13.08 -12.30
C THR A 59 24.15 -14.03 -13.30
N HIS A 60 23.40 -14.49 -14.30
CA HIS A 60 24.00 -15.18 -15.45
C HIS A 60 24.90 -14.27 -16.31
N ARG A 61 24.96 -12.97 -16.01
CA ARG A 61 25.73 -11.92 -16.66
C ARG A 61 26.77 -11.32 -15.71
N GLY A 62 27.33 -12.13 -14.82
CA GLY A 62 28.37 -11.74 -13.86
C GLY A 62 27.82 -11.33 -12.50
N VAL A 63 28.71 -10.81 -11.69
CA VAL A 63 28.49 -10.42 -10.31
C VAL A 63 28.44 -8.90 -10.23
N LEU A 64 27.44 -8.36 -9.54
CA LEU A 64 27.34 -6.98 -9.12
C LEU A 64 27.66 -6.91 -7.63
N ARG A 65 28.63 -6.09 -7.25
CA ARG A 65 28.92 -5.82 -5.84
C ARG A 65 28.02 -4.71 -5.33
N HIS A 66 27.47 -4.90 -4.14
CA HIS A 66 26.68 -3.86 -3.52
C HIS A 66 27.51 -2.61 -3.19
N ASP A 67 28.81 -2.79 -2.89
CA ASP A 67 29.73 -1.69 -2.63
C ASP A 67 29.97 -0.78 -3.85
N ASP A 68 29.74 -1.29 -5.08
CA ASP A 68 29.81 -0.47 -6.29
C ASP A 68 28.56 0.45 -6.44
N VAL A 69 27.47 0.13 -5.74
CA VAL A 69 26.23 0.92 -5.69
C VAL A 69 26.23 1.89 -4.51
N ILE A 70 26.72 1.43 -3.34
CA ILE A 70 26.77 2.22 -2.12
C ILE A 70 27.66 3.45 -2.35
N GLY A 71 27.14 4.64 -2.01
CA GLY A 71 27.83 5.91 -2.25
C GLY A 71 27.52 6.54 -3.61
N GLN A 72 26.91 5.80 -4.56
CA GLN A 72 26.52 6.37 -5.85
C GLN A 72 25.21 7.15 -5.72
N PRO A 73 25.00 8.19 -6.53
CA PRO A 73 23.72 8.87 -6.60
C PRO A 73 22.63 7.98 -7.21
N ASP A 74 21.39 8.26 -6.88
CA ASP A 74 20.23 7.64 -7.51
C ASP A 74 20.23 7.92 -9.04
N GLY A 75 19.95 6.91 -9.86
CA GLY A 75 20.05 7.01 -11.32
C GLY A 75 21.43 6.68 -11.89
N SER A 76 22.34 6.11 -11.10
CA SER A 76 23.67 5.72 -11.57
C SER A 76 23.67 4.44 -12.40
N VAL A 77 24.66 4.32 -13.30
CA VAL A 77 24.93 3.09 -14.05
C VAL A 77 26.06 2.33 -13.35
N ILE A 78 25.78 1.08 -13.02
CA ILE A 78 26.69 0.16 -12.33
C ILE A 78 27.09 -0.95 -13.29
N ARG A 79 28.34 -1.39 -13.25
CA ARG A 79 28.87 -2.46 -14.12
C ARG A 79 29.05 -3.77 -13.38
N ALA A 80 28.53 -4.83 -13.96
CA ALA A 80 28.81 -6.19 -13.50
C ALA A 80 30.25 -6.61 -13.86
N SER A 81 30.75 -7.67 -13.24
CA SER A 81 32.10 -8.21 -13.49
C SER A 81 32.36 -8.61 -14.97
N THR A 82 31.33 -8.85 -15.75
CA THR A 82 31.40 -9.12 -17.19
C THR A 82 31.35 -7.87 -18.07
N GLY A 83 31.15 -6.68 -17.48
CA GLY A 83 31.02 -5.40 -18.18
C GLY A 83 29.58 -5.02 -18.55
N ASP A 84 28.59 -5.88 -18.30
CA ASP A 84 27.18 -5.54 -18.49
C ASP A 84 26.76 -4.38 -17.57
N GLU A 85 26.03 -3.42 -18.11
CA GLU A 85 25.58 -2.21 -17.41
C GLU A 85 24.16 -2.38 -16.84
N TYR A 86 23.97 -1.85 -15.64
CA TYR A 86 22.71 -1.85 -14.92
C TYR A 86 22.40 -0.44 -14.43
N LEU A 87 21.19 0.04 -14.71
CA LEU A 87 20.70 1.29 -14.15
C LEU A 87 20.21 1.00 -12.72
N ALA A 88 20.75 1.76 -11.76
CA ALA A 88 20.40 1.67 -10.34
C ALA A 88 19.49 2.82 -9.93
N LEU A 89 18.27 2.51 -9.52
CA LEU A 89 17.26 3.48 -9.07
C LEU A 89 16.71 3.08 -7.71
N ARG A 90 16.30 4.04 -6.89
CA ARG A 90 15.46 3.74 -5.73
C ARG A 90 14.08 3.30 -6.21
N PRO A 91 13.52 2.21 -5.64
CA PRO A 91 12.17 1.79 -5.99
C PRO A 91 11.17 2.87 -5.57
N LEU A 92 10.25 3.21 -6.45
CA LEU A 92 9.08 4.00 -6.12
C LEU A 92 8.15 3.18 -5.21
N LEU A 93 7.14 3.81 -4.59
CA LEU A 93 6.19 3.10 -3.73
C LEU A 93 5.55 1.90 -4.44
N ASN A 94 5.15 2.07 -5.70
CA ASN A 94 4.56 0.98 -6.48
C ASN A 94 5.54 -0.19 -6.68
N ASP A 95 6.81 0.11 -6.99
CA ASP A 95 7.86 -0.91 -7.18
C ASP A 95 8.15 -1.62 -5.87
N TYR A 96 8.19 -0.87 -4.76
CA TYR A 96 8.39 -1.41 -3.43
C TYR A 96 7.25 -2.37 -3.06
N VAL A 97 6.00 -1.94 -3.15
CA VAL A 97 4.81 -2.76 -2.89
C VAL A 97 4.81 -4.03 -3.74
N MET A 98 5.22 -3.93 -5.01
CA MET A 98 5.27 -5.10 -5.89
C MET A 98 6.43 -6.06 -5.59
N SER A 99 7.47 -5.65 -4.88
CA SER A 99 8.69 -6.42 -4.59
C SER A 99 8.94 -6.75 -3.12
N MET A 100 8.22 -6.10 -2.19
CA MET A 100 8.38 -6.31 -0.74
C MET A 100 8.02 -7.73 -0.30
N PRO A 101 8.51 -8.22 0.86
CA PRO A 101 8.07 -9.47 1.46
C PRO A 101 6.56 -9.51 1.68
N ARG A 102 5.92 -10.62 1.30
CA ARG A 102 4.46 -10.77 1.39
C ARG A 102 4.08 -12.05 2.11
N GLY A 103 3.16 -11.94 3.04
CA GLY A 103 2.49 -13.06 3.69
C GLY A 103 1.07 -13.31 3.14
N ALA A 104 0.42 -12.27 2.59
CA ALA A 104 -0.94 -12.30 2.07
C ALA A 104 -1.02 -11.74 0.64
N ALA A 105 -2.19 -11.86 0.01
CA ALA A 105 -2.54 -11.06 -1.17
C ALA A 105 -2.46 -9.58 -0.82
N ILE A 106 -2.11 -8.75 -1.79
CA ILE A 106 -2.00 -7.30 -1.59
C ILE A 106 -3.05 -6.57 -2.42
N VAL A 107 -3.49 -5.43 -1.92
CA VAL A 107 -4.15 -4.42 -2.75
C VAL A 107 -3.12 -3.89 -3.75
N TYR A 108 -3.42 -4.02 -5.04
CA TYR A 108 -2.50 -3.57 -6.09
C TYR A 108 -2.39 -2.04 -6.12
N PRO A 109 -1.23 -1.48 -6.56
CA PRO A 109 -1.04 -0.04 -6.63
C PRO A 109 -2.12 0.72 -7.40
N LYS A 110 -2.70 0.13 -8.45
CA LYS A 110 -3.82 0.73 -9.20
C LYS A 110 -5.06 0.92 -8.33
N ASP A 111 -5.31 -0.02 -7.42
CA ASP A 111 -6.48 0.01 -6.53
C ASP A 111 -6.21 0.88 -5.31
N SER A 112 -5.00 0.82 -4.72
CA SER A 112 -4.64 1.70 -3.60
C SER A 112 -4.67 3.19 -4.00
N ALA A 113 -4.29 3.52 -5.24
CA ALA A 113 -4.41 4.87 -5.77
C ALA A 113 -5.89 5.32 -5.87
N GLN A 114 -6.78 4.41 -6.30
CA GLN A 114 -8.22 4.69 -6.34
C GLN A 114 -8.83 4.79 -4.95
N ILE A 115 -8.41 3.95 -3.99
CA ILE A 115 -8.83 4.03 -2.60
C ILE A 115 -8.49 5.42 -2.03
N VAL A 116 -7.25 5.88 -2.18
CA VAL A 116 -6.83 7.21 -1.72
C VAL A 116 -7.66 8.31 -2.36
N SER A 117 -7.92 8.22 -3.67
CA SER A 117 -8.66 9.24 -4.42
C SER A 117 -10.17 9.21 -4.11
N GLN A 118 -10.81 8.03 -4.16
CA GLN A 118 -12.28 7.91 -4.00
C GLN A 118 -12.72 8.11 -2.54
N ALA A 119 -11.90 7.70 -1.57
CA ALA A 119 -12.16 7.99 -0.17
C ALA A 119 -11.72 9.40 0.22
N ASP A 120 -11.13 10.18 -0.70
CA ASP A 120 -10.62 11.53 -0.43
C ASP A 120 -9.73 11.53 0.82
N ILE A 121 -8.69 10.68 0.82
CA ILE A 121 -7.73 10.61 1.93
C ILE A 121 -6.77 11.79 1.81
N PHE A 122 -6.73 12.63 2.84
CA PHE A 122 -6.03 13.92 2.82
C PHE A 122 -4.97 14.01 3.93
N PRO A 123 -3.97 14.90 3.81
CA PRO A 123 -2.99 15.14 4.87
C PRO A 123 -3.66 15.56 6.19
N GLY A 124 -3.32 14.87 7.28
CA GLY A 124 -3.93 15.11 8.59
C GLY A 124 -5.18 14.26 8.91
N ALA A 125 -5.66 13.45 7.95
CA ALA A 125 -6.84 12.62 8.16
C ALA A 125 -6.64 11.54 9.23
N VAL A 126 -7.71 11.24 9.95
CA VAL A 126 -7.82 10.07 10.84
C VAL A 126 -8.42 8.92 10.03
N VAL A 127 -7.63 7.90 9.79
CA VAL A 127 -7.99 6.76 8.94
C VAL A 127 -7.97 5.46 9.75
N VAL A 128 -8.99 4.63 9.56
CA VAL A 128 -9.05 3.26 10.04
C VAL A 128 -8.87 2.32 8.85
N GLU A 129 -8.02 1.32 9.00
CA GLU A 129 -7.77 0.25 8.02
C GLU A 129 -8.00 -1.11 8.68
N ALA A 130 -8.68 -2.02 7.99
CA ALA A 130 -8.77 -3.43 8.42
C ALA A 130 -8.39 -4.35 7.27
N GLY A 131 -7.64 -5.42 7.64
CA GLY A 131 -6.99 -6.31 6.70
C GLY A 131 -5.62 -5.81 6.29
N VAL A 132 -4.75 -5.53 7.26
CA VAL A 132 -3.41 -4.96 7.03
C VAL A 132 -2.54 -5.84 6.12
N GLY A 133 -2.64 -7.16 6.29
CA GLY A 133 -1.88 -8.12 5.51
C GLY A 133 -0.37 -7.84 5.55
N SER A 134 0.22 -7.56 4.41
CA SER A 134 1.66 -7.23 4.32
C SER A 134 1.96 -5.72 4.40
N GLY A 135 0.96 -4.88 4.66
CA GLY A 135 1.10 -3.43 4.76
C GLY A 135 1.10 -2.68 3.42
N ALA A 136 0.75 -3.34 2.32
CA ALA A 136 0.80 -2.72 0.99
C ALA A 136 -0.10 -1.48 0.87
N LEU A 137 -1.34 -1.60 1.35
CA LEU A 137 -2.28 -0.49 1.38
C LEU A 137 -1.88 0.52 2.45
N SER A 138 -1.48 0.05 3.64
CA SER A 138 -1.04 0.90 4.76
C SER A 138 0.04 1.90 4.34
N LEU A 139 1.03 1.47 3.52
CA LEU A 139 2.07 2.38 3.00
C LEU A 139 1.51 3.51 2.14
N SER A 140 0.48 3.23 1.33
CA SER A 140 -0.19 4.25 0.51
C SER A 140 -1.01 5.21 1.38
N LEU A 141 -1.72 4.68 2.38
CA LEU A 141 -2.50 5.46 3.34
C LEU A 141 -1.60 6.38 4.17
N LEU A 142 -0.52 5.83 4.76
CA LEU A 142 0.46 6.60 5.54
C LEU A 142 1.05 7.75 4.73
N ARG A 143 1.40 7.48 3.47
CA ARG A 143 1.92 8.52 2.59
C ARG A 143 0.91 9.61 2.31
N ALA A 144 -0.37 9.26 2.17
CA ALA A 144 -1.45 10.20 1.89
C ALA A 144 -1.80 11.08 3.09
N ILE A 145 -1.89 10.48 4.29
CA ILE A 145 -2.23 11.24 5.52
C ILE A 145 -1.07 12.11 6.04
N GLY A 146 0.16 11.75 5.69
CA GLY A 146 1.34 12.46 6.17
C GLY A 146 1.58 12.33 7.68
N PRO A 147 2.57 13.08 8.24
CA PRO A 147 2.94 12.97 9.66
C PRO A 147 1.89 13.49 10.63
N GLU A 148 1.02 14.40 10.21
CA GLU A 148 -0.03 15.00 11.05
C GLU A 148 -1.30 14.13 11.12
N GLY A 149 -1.44 13.14 10.23
CA GLY A 149 -2.56 12.21 10.23
C GLY A 149 -2.40 11.08 11.25
N ARG A 150 -3.41 10.20 11.30
CA ARG A 150 -3.39 8.99 12.12
C ARG A 150 -3.95 7.82 11.31
N LEU A 151 -3.21 6.70 11.30
CA LEU A 151 -3.66 5.44 10.72
C LEU A 151 -3.79 4.40 11.84
N TYR A 152 -5.02 3.98 12.10
CA TYR A 152 -5.35 2.88 12.99
C TYR A 152 -5.61 1.65 12.14
N SER A 153 -4.72 0.69 12.17
CA SER A 153 -4.80 -0.54 11.40
C SER A 153 -5.14 -1.73 12.29
N PHE A 154 -6.01 -2.61 11.80
CA PHE A 154 -6.48 -3.78 12.54
C PHE A 154 -6.16 -5.05 11.77
N GLU A 155 -5.52 -6.01 12.43
CA GLU A 155 -5.15 -7.32 11.87
C GLU A 155 -5.40 -8.40 12.91
N ARG A 156 -5.98 -9.53 12.47
CA ARG A 156 -6.25 -10.65 13.38
C ARG A 156 -5.05 -11.56 13.60
N ARG A 157 -4.08 -11.53 12.70
CA ARG A 157 -2.93 -12.44 12.67
C ARG A 157 -1.65 -11.67 12.96
N GLU A 158 -1.02 -12.01 14.07
CA GLU A 158 0.20 -11.36 14.55
C GLU A 158 1.32 -11.38 13.50
N GLU A 159 1.51 -12.51 12.81
CA GLU A 159 2.57 -12.65 11.82
C GLU A 159 2.42 -11.68 10.62
N PHE A 160 1.18 -11.32 10.27
CA PHE A 160 0.96 -10.32 9.23
C PHE A 160 1.20 -8.90 9.74
N ALA A 161 0.79 -8.60 10.95
CA ALA A 161 1.09 -7.33 11.59
C ALA A 161 2.61 -7.10 11.68
N ASP A 162 3.39 -8.14 11.98
CA ASP A 162 4.86 -8.09 12.03
C ASP A 162 5.47 -7.84 10.64
N VAL A 163 4.98 -8.56 9.62
CA VAL A 163 5.40 -8.33 8.23
C VAL A 163 5.08 -6.90 7.79
N ALA A 164 3.88 -6.41 8.10
CA ALA A 164 3.47 -5.05 7.74
C ALA A 164 4.34 -3.99 8.43
N ARG A 165 4.58 -4.16 9.75
CA ARG A 165 5.44 -3.26 10.53
C ARG A 165 6.87 -3.21 9.98
N ALA A 166 7.47 -4.38 9.68
CA ALA A 166 8.81 -4.47 9.13
C ALA A 166 8.88 -3.90 7.69
N ASN A 167 7.85 -4.07 6.87
CA ASN A 167 7.77 -3.44 5.55
C ASN A 167 7.64 -1.91 5.65
N GLY A 168 6.84 -1.42 6.61
CA GLY A 168 6.72 0.01 6.89
C GLY A 168 8.05 0.61 7.32
N GLU A 169 8.71 -0.01 8.29
CA GLU A 169 10.04 0.41 8.76
C GLU A 169 11.08 0.42 7.62
N THR A 170 11.08 -0.62 6.78
CA THR A 170 11.98 -0.68 5.63
C THR A 170 11.74 0.45 4.64
N PHE A 171 10.46 0.78 4.38
CA PHE A 171 10.10 1.78 3.37
C PHE A 171 10.31 3.23 3.87
N PHE A 172 9.85 3.53 5.08
CA PHE A 172 9.94 4.88 5.65
C PHE A 172 11.26 5.13 6.40
N GLY A 173 12.01 4.07 6.68
CA GLY A 173 13.22 4.12 7.47
C GLY A 173 12.98 3.92 8.97
N GLU A 174 11.77 4.07 9.44
CA GLU A 174 11.29 3.82 10.81
C GLU A 174 9.78 3.47 10.73
N VAL A 175 9.23 2.93 11.80
CA VAL A 175 7.78 2.79 11.91
C VAL A 175 7.21 4.19 12.19
N PRO A 176 6.35 4.75 11.31
CA PRO A 176 5.81 6.08 11.52
C PRO A 176 5.01 6.17 12.83
N GLU A 177 5.22 7.22 13.63
CA GLU A 177 4.45 7.47 14.85
C GLU A 177 2.94 7.68 14.60
N SER A 178 2.61 8.06 13.36
CA SER A 178 1.22 8.19 12.90
C SER A 178 0.52 6.85 12.68
N TRP A 179 1.21 5.71 12.79
CA TRP A 179 0.70 4.37 12.53
C TRP A 179 0.63 3.51 13.79
N SER A 180 -0.54 3.00 14.09
CA SER A 180 -0.75 1.96 15.10
C SER A 180 -1.39 0.73 14.50
N ILE A 181 -0.92 -0.47 14.87
CA ILE A 181 -1.49 -1.75 14.47
C ILE A 181 -2.02 -2.44 15.72
N THR A 182 -3.33 -2.66 15.76
CA THR A 182 -4.03 -3.38 16.81
C THR A 182 -4.33 -4.80 16.36
N LEU A 183 -3.95 -5.79 17.20
CA LEU A 183 -4.30 -7.18 16.97
C LEU A 183 -5.71 -7.43 17.49
N GLY A 184 -6.57 -7.97 16.63
CA GLY A 184 -7.94 -8.30 16.97
C GLY A 184 -8.92 -8.19 15.81
N ASP A 185 -10.15 -8.55 16.09
CA ASP A 185 -11.27 -8.32 15.18
C ASP A 185 -11.67 -6.86 15.20
N LEU A 186 -11.89 -6.27 14.00
CA LEU A 186 -12.24 -4.85 13.91
C LEU A 186 -13.53 -4.51 14.66
N ALA A 187 -14.55 -5.36 14.58
CA ALA A 187 -15.84 -5.08 15.20
C ALA A 187 -15.74 -4.95 16.73
N GLU A 188 -14.82 -5.70 17.34
CA GLU A 188 -14.59 -5.71 18.79
C GLU A 188 -13.58 -4.64 19.21
N ALA A 189 -12.46 -4.53 18.48
CA ALA A 189 -11.33 -3.69 18.88
C ALA A 189 -11.50 -2.21 18.52
N LEU A 190 -12.27 -1.87 17.47
CA LEU A 190 -12.41 -0.49 17.02
C LEU A 190 -13.06 0.43 18.07
N PRO A 191 -14.17 0.05 18.73
CA PRO A 191 -14.80 0.89 19.77
C PRO A 191 -13.91 1.14 20.99
N GLU A 192 -12.97 0.20 21.27
CA GLU A 192 -12.03 0.31 22.39
C GLU A 192 -10.80 1.18 22.04
N THR A 193 -10.48 1.28 20.74
CA THR A 193 -9.24 1.92 20.26
C THR A 193 -9.47 3.37 19.83
N VAL A 194 -10.62 3.66 19.23
CA VAL A 194 -10.89 4.96 18.60
C VAL A 194 -12.21 5.53 19.11
N PRO A 195 -12.24 6.81 19.52
CA PRO A 195 -13.48 7.44 19.98
C PRO A 195 -14.55 7.51 18.88
N SER A 196 -15.82 7.33 19.26
CA SER A 196 -16.96 7.44 18.36
C SER A 196 -17.00 8.79 17.64
N GLY A 197 -17.31 8.77 16.35
CA GLY A 197 -17.49 9.99 15.53
C GLY A 197 -16.22 10.79 15.24
N THR A 198 -15.04 10.21 15.40
CA THR A 198 -13.76 10.92 15.21
C THR A 198 -12.98 10.48 13.97
N VAL A 199 -13.41 9.41 13.30
CA VAL A 199 -12.74 8.86 12.11
C VAL A 199 -13.24 9.57 10.85
N ASP A 200 -12.30 10.03 10.02
CA ASP A 200 -12.62 10.63 8.74
C ASP A 200 -12.90 9.57 7.67
N ARG A 201 -12.07 8.51 7.62
CA ARG A 201 -12.08 7.50 6.58
C ARG A 201 -11.90 6.10 7.14
N VAL A 202 -12.66 5.15 6.62
CA VAL A 202 -12.49 3.73 6.93
C VAL A 202 -12.25 2.95 5.64
N VAL A 203 -11.21 2.14 5.61
CA VAL A 203 -10.83 1.30 4.47
C VAL A 203 -10.85 -0.16 4.90
N LEU A 204 -11.68 -0.96 4.24
CA LEU A 204 -11.88 -2.37 4.57
C LEU A 204 -11.41 -3.27 3.43
N ASP A 205 -10.26 -3.96 3.63
CA ASP A 205 -9.75 -5.03 2.76
C ASP A 205 -9.94 -6.37 3.47
N MET A 206 -11.16 -6.87 3.46
CA MET A 206 -11.52 -8.07 4.20
C MET A 206 -12.64 -8.88 3.52
N LEU A 207 -12.73 -10.16 3.87
CA LEU A 207 -13.69 -11.07 3.25
C LEU A 207 -15.15 -10.73 3.52
N ALA A 208 -15.45 -10.22 4.70
CA ALA A 208 -16.80 -9.97 5.18
C ALA A 208 -16.94 -8.57 5.80
N PRO A 209 -16.87 -7.49 5.00
CA PRO A 209 -16.96 -6.12 5.53
C PRO A 209 -18.25 -5.83 6.30
N TRP A 210 -19.35 -6.51 5.97
CA TRP A 210 -20.65 -6.36 6.64
C TRP A 210 -20.62 -6.73 8.13
N ASP A 211 -19.69 -7.60 8.56
CA ASP A 211 -19.63 -8.06 9.97
C ASP A 211 -19.17 -6.94 10.93
N CYS A 212 -18.51 -5.89 10.41
CA CYS A 212 -17.99 -4.78 11.23
C CYS A 212 -18.65 -3.42 10.95
N MET A 213 -19.66 -3.37 10.07
CA MET A 213 -20.24 -2.09 9.63
C MET A 213 -20.92 -1.29 10.73
N ASP A 214 -21.42 -1.91 11.79
CA ASP A 214 -22.00 -1.20 12.94
C ASP A 214 -20.92 -0.41 13.70
N ALA A 215 -19.79 -1.05 14.00
CA ALA A 215 -18.64 -0.38 14.63
C ALA A 215 -18.06 0.72 13.72
N VAL A 216 -18.00 0.47 12.41
CA VAL A 216 -17.57 1.47 11.42
C VAL A 216 -18.50 2.67 11.39
N ALA A 217 -19.82 2.45 11.41
CA ALA A 217 -20.81 3.53 11.43
C ALA A 217 -20.72 4.38 12.70
N GLU A 218 -20.38 3.78 13.83
CA GLU A 218 -20.17 4.48 15.09
C GLU A 218 -18.88 5.30 15.10
N ALA A 219 -17.79 4.74 14.60
CA ALA A 219 -16.47 5.41 14.57
C ALA A 219 -16.43 6.60 13.60
N LEU A 220 -17.13 6.51 12.45
CA LEU A 220 -17.08 7.54 11.42
C LEU A 220 -17.77 8.85 11.87
N ALA A 221 -17.08 9.95 11.65
CA ALA A 221 -17.65 11.28 11.73
C ALA A 221 -18.79 11.46 10.70
N PRO A 222 -19.80 12.32 10.95
CA PRO A 222 -20.77 12.66 9.94
C PRO A 222 -20.11 13.20 8.66
N GLY A 223 -20.48 12.64 7.51
CA GLY A 223 -19.83 12.93 6.22
C GLY A 223 -18.58 12.12 5.94
N GLY A 224 -18.07 11.36 6.92
CA GLY A 224 -16.94 10.45 6.75
C GLY A 224 -17.22 9.36 5.71
N VAL A 225 -16.18 8.78 5.13
CA VAL A 225 -16.27 7.81 4.02
C VAL A 225 -15.86 6.43 4.51
N VAL A 226 -16.66 5.42 4.19
CA VAL A 226 -16.24 4.02 4.19
C VAL A 226 -15.97 3.58 2.75
N ILE A 227 -14.86 2.88 2.54
CA ILE A 227 -14.54 2.21 1.28
C ILE A 227 -14.20 0.74 1.56
N CYS A 228 -14.87 -0.15 0.84
CA CYS A 228 -14.66 -1.59 0.93
C CYS A 228 -13.98 -2.08 -0.35
N TYR A 229 -12.92 -2.87 -0.21
CA TYR A 229 -12.29 -3.62 -1.30
C TYR A 229 -12.70 -5.09 -1.19
N VAL A 230 -13.39 -5.59 -2.19
CA VAL A 230 -13.90 -6.97 -2.21
C VAL A 230 -13.58 -7.66 -3.54
N ALA A 231 -13.27 -8.95 -3.48
CA ALA A 231 -12.76 -9.68 -4.63
C ALA A 231 -13.83 -10.19 -5.59
N THR A 232 -15.09 -10.34 -5.15
CA THR A 232 -16.13 -10.99 -5.93
C THR A 232 -17.40 -10.14 -6.09
N ALA A 233 -18.12 -10.34 -7.19
CA ALA A 233 -19.38 -9.65 -7.43
C ALA A 233 -20.46 -10.00 -6.38
N THR A 234 -20.43 -11.20 -5.83
CA THR A 234 -21.33 -11.61 -4.75
C THR A 234 -21.05 -10.85 -3.45
N GLN A 235 -19.77 -10.69 -3.09
CA GLN A 235 -19.37 -9.85 -1.95
C GLN A 235 -19.78 -8.39 -2.18
N LEU A 236 -19.54 -7.86 -3.39
CA LEU A 236 -19.90 -6.50 -3.76
C LEU A 236 -21.42 -6.27 -3.58
N SER A 237 -22.24 -7.18 -4.10
CA SER A 237 -23.71 -7.10 -3.96
C SER A 237 -24.11 -7.15 -2.48
N ARG A 238 -23.58 -8.09 -1.71
CA ARG A 238 -23.91 -8.25 -0.28
C ARG A 238 -23.56 -7.03 0.53
N VAL A 239 -22.34 -6.47 0.40
CA VAL A 239 -21.94 -5.29 1.17
C VAL A 239 -22.77 -4.06 0.78
N ALA A 240 -23.12 -3.92 -0.52
CA ALA A 240 -23.99 -2.84 -0.98
C ALA A 240 -25.38 -2.89 -0.35
N GLU A 241 -26.01 -4.06 -0.34
CA GLU A 241 -27.33 -4.23 0.26
C GLU A 241 -27.30 -4.09 1.79
N TYR A 242 -26.23 -4.58 2.43
CA TYR A 242 -26.05 -4.38 3.87
C TYR A 242 -25.99 -2.90 4.24
N ILE A 243 -25.14 -2.13 3.54
CA ILE A 243 -25.01 -0.68 3.76
C ILE A 243 -26.36 0.06 3.54
N ARG A 244 -27.11 -0.32 2.48
CA ARG A 244 -28.45 0.22 2.23
C ARG A 244 -29.40 -0.08 3.37
N GLY A 245 -29.38 -1.31 3.86
CA GLY A 245 -30.25 -1.77 4.96
C GLY A 245 -30.02 -1.03 6.27
N MET A 246 -28.78 -0.58 6.52
CA MET A 246 -28.45 0.20 7.72
C MET A 246 -29.14 1.57 7.76
N GLY A 247 -29.41 2.20 6.61
CA GLY A 247 -30.08 3.51 6.54
C GLY A 247 -29.29 4.68 7.13
N VAL A 248 -28.02 4.47 7.52
CA VAL A 248 -27.15 5.49 8.13
C VAL A 248 -26.01 5.94 7.21
N PHE A 249 -25.98 5.43 5.99
CA PHE A 249 -25.05 5.81 4.94
C PHE A 249 -25.80 6.34 3.71
N THR A 250 -25.07 7.03 2.83
CA THR A 250 -25.53 7.28 1.47
C THR A 250 -25.68 5.97 0.72
N ASP A 251 -26.41 6.01 -0.40
CA ASP A 251 -26.44 4.88 -1.30
C ASP A 251 -25.01 4.57 -1.81
N PRO A 252 -24.56 3.28 -1.75
CA PRO A 252 -23.21 2.93 -2.10
C PRO A 252 -22.94 3.02 -3.59
N GLU A 253 -21.72 3.46 -3.95
CA GLU A 253 -21.22 3.53 -5.30
C GLU A 253 -20.10 2.50 -5.49
N ALA A 254 -20.18 1.74 -6.60
CA ALA A 254 -19.24 0.66 -6.89
C ALA A 254 -18.42 0.94 -8.15
N SER A 255 -17.15 0.55 -8.12
CA SER A 255 -16.24 0.67 -9.26
C SER A 255 -15.19 -0.45 -9.27
N GLU A 256 -14.54 -0.64 -10.42
CA GLU A 256 -13.29 -1.40 -10.53
C GLU A 256 -12.32 -0.64 -11.43
N THR A 257 -11.02 -0.92 -11.28
CA THR A 257 -9.98 -0.27 -12.07
C THR A 257 -9.18 -1.30 -12.86
N MET A 258 -8.98 -1.02 -14.14
CA MET A 258 -8.12 -1.80 -15.02
C MET A 258 -7.00 -0.91 -15.57
N VAL A 259 -5.75 -1.41 -15.54
CA VAL A 259 -4.60 -0.68 -16.07
C VAL A 259 -3.97 -1.46 -17.20
N ARG A 260 -3.87 -0.83 -18.36
CA ARG A 260 -3.24 -1.38 -19.55
C ARG A 260 -2.02 -0.55 -19.94
N GLY A 261 -0.84 -1.19 -19.91
CA GLY A 261 0.38 -0.61 -20.43
C GLY A 261 0.38 -0.52 -21.96
N TRP A 262 1.28 0.30 -22.48
CA TRP A 262 1.51 0.45 -23.90
C TRP A 262 2.99 0.31 -24.21
N HIS A 263 3.30 -0.47 -25.23
CA HIS A 263 4.62 -0.48 -25.84
C HIS A 263 4.76 0.76 -26.72
N VAL A 264 5.82 1.53 -26.51
CA VAL A 264 6.11 2.75 -27.28
C VAL A 264 7.57 2.71 -27.69
N GLU A 265 7.82 2.45 -28.98
CA GLU A 265 9.16 2.44 -29.56
C GLU A 265 9.08 2.99 -30.99
N GLY A 266 9.56 4.20 -31.22
CA GLY A 266 9.43 4.90 -32.49
C GLY A 266 7.98 4.96 -32.96
N LEU A 267 7.70 4.38 -34.14
CA LEU A 267 6.35 4.25 -34.69
C LEU A 267 5.60 2.98 -34.22
N ALA A 268 6.25 2.10 -33.50
CA ALA A 268 5.64 0.88 -32.96
C ALA A 268 4.91 1.20 -31.63
N VAL A 269 3.72 1.79 -31.75
CA VAL A 269 2.88 2.15 -30.62
C VAL A 269 1.68 1.19 -30.57
N ARG A 270 1.59 0.38 -29.54
CA ARG A 270 0.54 -0.62 -29.36
C ARG A 270 0.29 -0.96 -27.89
N PRO A 271 -0.94 -1.36 -27.51
CA PRO A 271 -1.18 -1.83 -26.14
C PRO A 271 -0.37 -3.09 -25.85
N ASP A 272 0.04 -3.24 -24.60
CA ASP A 272 0.65 -4.47 -24.13
C ASP A 272 -0.34 -5.64 -24.22
N HIS A 273 0.19 -6.84 -24.49
CA HIS A 273 -0.63 -8.07 -24.54
C HIS A 273 -1.19 -8.43 -23.16
N ARG A 274 -0.46 -8.09 -22.09
CA ARG A 274 -0.86 -8.32 -20.70
C ARG A 274 -1.32 -7.03 -20.09
N MET A 275 -2.37 -7.10 -19.27
CA MET A 275 -2.86 -5.98 -18.47
C MET A 275 -3.18 -6.46 -17.05
N ILE A 276 -3.14 -5.57 -16.10
CA ILE A 276 -3.70 -5.82 -14.77
C ILE A 276 -5.19 -5.51 -14.87
N ALA A 277 -5.99 -6.57 -15.03
CA ALA A 277 -7.43 -6.50 -15.15
C ALA A 277 -8.11 -6.49 -13.78
N HIS A 278 -9.13 -7.29 -13.60
CA HIS A 278 -9.84 -7.43 -12.34
C HIS A 278 -8.92 -7.94 -11.22
N THR A 279 -8.89 -7.23 -10.10
CA THR A 279 -8.21 -7.61 -8.85
C THR A 279 -9.17 -7.54 -7.67
N GLY A 280 -10.15 -6.65 -7.73
CA GLY A 280 -11.21 -6.45 -6.77
C GLY A 280 -12.10 -5.29 -7.18
N PHE A 281 -13.22 -5.17 -6.49
CA PHE A 281 -14.16 -4.06 -6.59
C PHE A 281 -13.97 -3.11 -5.43
N LEU A 282 -14.17 -1.82 -5.67
CA LEU A 282 -14.27 -0.78 -4.66
C LEU A 282 -15.73 -0.39 -4.50
N LEU A 283 -16.16 -0.23 -3.26
CA LEU A 283 -17.49 0.26 -2.93
C LEU A 283 -17.36 1.34 -1.88
N THR A 284 -17.90 2.53 -2.16
CA THR A 284 -17.85 3.69 -1.27
C THR A 284 -19.23 4.09 -0.79
N ALA A 285 -19.33 4.54 0.46
CA ALA A 285 -20.51 5.20 1.01
C ALA A 285 -20.09 6.26 2.04
N ARG A 286 -20.95 7.24 2.30
CA ARG A 286 -20.71 8.31 3.27
C ARG A 286 -21.63 8.21 4.47
N ARG A 287 -21.10 8.44 5.65
CA ARG A 287 -21.85 8.46 6.90
C ARG A 287 -22.81 9.64 6.93
N LEU A 288 -24.08 9.39 7.15
CA LEU A 288 -25.08 10.44 7.38
C LEU A 288 -24.96 11.01 8.79
N ALA A 289 -25.40 12.25 8.97
CA ALA A 289 -25.51 12.82 10.32
C ALA A 289 -26.54 12.01 11.16
N PRO A 290 -26.32 11.88 12.48
CA PRO A 290 -27.28 11.21 13.36
C PRO A 290 -28.70 11.71 13.19
N GLY A 291 -29.66 10.81 13.08
CA GLY A 291 -31.07 11.14 12.88
C GLY A 291 -31.46 11.63 11.48
N THR A 292 -30.50 11.65 10.54
CA THR A 292 -30.77 12.01 9.15
C THR A 292 -31.27 10.79 8.38
N VAL A 293 -32.30 10.95 7.57
CA VAL A 293 -32.78 10.00 6.59
C VAL A 293 -32.44 10.54 5.21
N ALA A 294 -31.72 9.72 4.41
CA ALA A 294 -31.40 10.12 3.03
C ALA A 294 -32.68 10.28 2.21
N PRO A 295 -32.75 11.30 1.32
CA PRO A 295 -33.86 11.40 0.38
C PRO A 295 -33.95 10.15 -0.51
N GLU A 296 -35.17 9.69 -0.78
CA GLU A 296 -35.39 8.57 -1.67
C GLU A 296 -34.94 8.90 -3.09
N VAL A 297 -33.95 8.16 -3.59
CA VAL A 297 -33.47 8.30 -4.96
C VAL A 297 -34.41 7.50 -5.88
N ARG A 298 -35.13 8.17 -6.77
CA ARG A 298 -36.00 7.53 -7.74
C ARG A 298 -35.17 6.72 -8.75
N ARG A 299 -35.05 5.43 -8.54
CA ARG A 299 -34.39 4.48 -9.44
C ARG A 299 -35.41 3.72 -10.26
N ARG A 300 -35.02 3.26 -11.46
CA ARG A 300 -35.78 2.21 -12.12
C ARG A 300 -35.76 0.98 -11.21
N ALA A 301 -36.92 0.46 -10.86
CA ALA A 301 -37.03 -0.75 -10.09
C ALA A 301 -36.22 -1.87 -10.77
N SER A 302 -35.37 -2.54 -10.00
CA SER A 302 -34.72 -3.78 -10.45
C SER A 302 -35.80 -4.80 -10.74
N LYS A 303 -35.65 -5.55 -11.85
CA LYS A 303 -36.53 -6.68 -12.13
C LYS A 303 -36.14 -7.94 -11.37
N SER A 304 -34.98 -7.92 -10.72
CA SER A 304 -34.47 -9.00 -9.89
C SER A 304 -34.86 -8.75 -8.43
N SER A 305 -35.51 -9.72 -7.82
CA SER A 305 -35.65 -9.88 -6.38
C SER A 305 -34.72 -11.02 -5.94
N TYR A 306 -34.19 -10.94 -4.76
CA TYR A 306 -33.37 -12.02 -4.18
C TYR A 306 -34.13 -12.64 -3.00
N SER A 307 -33.90 -13.92 -2.80
CA SER A 307 -34.46 -14.73 -1.73
C SER A 307 -33.44 -14.90 -0.59
N ASP A 308 -33.87 -15.52 0.49
CA ASP A 308 -32.97 -15.90 1.60
C ASP A 308 -31.91 -16.89 1.12
N GLU A 309 -32.19 -17.74 0.12
CA GLU A 309 -31.21 -18.63 -0.49
C GLU A 309 -30.12 -17.85 -1.24
N ASP A 310 -30.48 -16.75 -1.91
CA ASP A 310 -29.49 -15.87 -2.56
C ASP A 310 -28.59 -15.22 -1.50
N VAL A 311 -29.13 -14.84 -0.36
CA VAL A 311 -28.35 -14.27 0.77
C VAL A 311 -27.37 -15.29 1.33
N GLU A 312 -27.75 -16.58 1.44
CA GLU A 312 -26.85 -17.66 1.84
C GLU A 312 -25.72 -17.86 0.82
N LEU A 313 -26.02 -17.80 -0.48
CA LEU A 313 -25.02 -17.88 -1.55
C LEU A 313 -24.04 -16.70 -1.55
N TRP A 314 -24.45 -15.53 -1.05
CA TRP A 314 -23.56 -14.37 -0.87
C TRP A 314 -22.57 -14.56 0.27
N THR A 315 -22.86 -15.44 1.20
CA THR A 315 -21.91 -15.79 2.26
C THR A 315 -20.82 -16.62 1.59
N PRO A 316 -19.56 -16.16 1.53
CA PRO A 316 -18.47 -17.04 1.14
C PRO A 316 -18.56 -18.24 2.07
N GLY A 317 -18.94 -19.41 1.53
CA GLY A 317 -18.71 -20.64 2.26
C GLY A 317 -17.27 -20.57 2.73
N ALA A 318 -16.93 -21.16 3.87
CA ALA A 318 -15.59 -21.12 4.41
C ALA A 318 -14.55 -21.60 3.38
N VAL A 319 -14.36 -20.82 2.35
CA VAL A 319 -13.14 -20.79 1.56
C VAL A 319 -12.15 -20.23 2.54
N GLY A 320 -11.70 -21.13 3.41
CA GLY A 320 -10.74 -20.80 4.43
C GLY A 320 -9.64 -20.02 3.78
N ASP A 321 -9.15 -19.02 4.46
CA ASP A 321 -7.89 -18.37 4.15
C ASP A 321 -6.96 -19.42 3.59
N ARG A 322 -6.47 -19.24 2.36
CA ARG A 322 -5.48 -20.14 1.81
C ARG A 322 -4.33 -20.14 2.79
N SER A 323 -4.24 -21.18 3.61
CA SER A 323 -3.24 -21.29 4.65
C SER A 323 -1.89 -21.26 3.98
N ILE A 324 -1.20 -20.14 4.14
CA ILE A 324 0.23 -20.09 3.86
C ILE A 324 0.84 -21.07 4.86
N THR A 325 1.62 -22.04 4.38
CA THR A 325 2.28 -22.97 5.28
C THR A 325 3.15 -22.18 6.26
N ASP A 326 3.13 -22.52 7.53
CA ASP A 326 3.91 -21.87 8.61
C ASP A 326 5.38 -21.66 8.21
N LYS A 327 5.97 -22.59 7.44
CA LYS A 327 7.32 -22.48 6.93
C LYS A 327 7.49 -21.29 5.98
N ASN A 328 6.52 -21.06 5.09
CA ASN A 328 6.58 -19.96 4.13
C ASN A 328 6.33 -18.63 4.84
N LEU A 329 5.42 -18.60 5.81
CA LEU A 329 5.15 -17.40 6.60
C LEU A 329 6.37 -16.98 7.41
N ARG A 330 7.01 -17.90 8.16
CA ARG A 330 8.26 -17.63 8.91
C ARG A 330 9.41 -17.17 8.01
N LYS A 331 9.47 -17.64 6.76
CA LYS A 331 10.45 -17.13 5.78
C LYS A 331 10.15 -15.67 5.44
N ARG A 332 8.89 -15.31 5.23
CA ARG A 332 8.49 -13.93 4.88
C ARG A 332 8.69 -12.96 6.03
N VAL A 333 8.40 -13.37 7.27
CA VAL A 333 8.72 -12.58 8.47
C VAL A 333 10.22 -12.27 8.50
N ARG A 334 11.09 -13.28 8.39
CA ARG A 334 12.54 -13.05 8.37
C ARG A 334 13.04 -12.16 7.24
N GLU A 335 12.46 -12.28 6.04
CA GLU A 335 12.79 -11.39 4.91
C GLU A 335 12.40 -9.92 5.21
N ALA A 336 11.26 -9.71 5.84
CA ALA A 336 10.78 -8.38 6.22
C ALA A 336 11.65 -7.77 7.34
N GLU A 337 11.93 -8.53 8.41
CA GLU A 337 12.82 -8.13 9.51
C GLU A 337 14.22 -7.77 9.03
N LYS A 338 14.78 -8.56 8.09
CA LYS A 338 16.08 -8.26 7.48
C LYS A 338 16.05 -6.91 6.73
N GLY A 339 14.95 -6.61 6.05
CA GLY A 339 14.74 -5.31 5.41
C GLY A 339 14.74 -4.15 6.42
N ALA A 340 14.01 -4.32 7.52
CA ALA A 340 13.94 -3.33 8.59
C ALA A 340 15.30 -3.11 9.28
N ALA A 341 16.04 -4.20 9.58
CA ALA A 341 17.39 -4.11 10.13
C ALA A 341 18.35 -3.37 9.20
N GLY A 342 18.28 -3.64 7.89
CA GLY A 342 19.05 -2.90 6.89
C GLY A 342 18.73 -1.41 6.87
N ALA A 343 17.46 -1.05 6.97
CA ALA A 343 17.04 0.34 7.02
C ALA A 343 17.57 1.09 8.29
N ARG A 344 17.62 0.40 9.45
CA ARG A 344 18.24 0.94 10.66
C ARG A 344 19.73 1.20 10.49
N ILE A 345 20.47 0.24 9.89
CA ILE A 345 21.91 0.40 9.59
C ILE A 345 22.13 1.61 8.67
N ALA A 346 21.30 1.79 7.64
CA ALA A 346 21.41 2.91 6.71
C ALA A 346 21.26 4.28 7.40
N ARG A 347 20.54 4.34 8.54
CA ARG A 347 20.38 5.54 9.36
C ARG A 347 21.52 5.75 10.35
N GLY A 348 22.41 4.77 10.52
CA GLY A 348 23.48 4.81 11.53
C GLY A 348 23.02 4.44 12.95
N ASP A 349 21.86 3.81 13.06
CA ASP A 349 21.28 3.35 14.33
C ASP A 349 21.88 1.99 14.68
N THR A 350 22.96 1.99 15.48
CA THR A 350 23.68 0.77 15.92
C THR A 350 23.18 0.24 17.27
N SER A 351 22.08 0.74 17.80
CA SER A 351 21.61 0.46 19.19
C SER A 351 20.81 -0.86 19.31
N GLY A 352 21.12 -1.88 18.53
CA GLY A 352 20.35 -3.14 18.51
C GLY A 352 21.13 -4.44 18.71
N GLU A 353 22.40 -4.42 19.11
CA GLU A 353 23.13 -5.62 19.53
C GLU A 353 23.48 -5.53 21.02
N ALA A 354 22.62 -6.06 21.86
CA ALA A 354 22.94 -6.50 23.23
C ALA A 354 22.06 -7.72 23.58
#